data_7859afb792f79de9192443abed3e0839
#
_entry.id   7859afb792f79de9192443abed3e0839
#
_cell.length_a   1.000
_cell.length_b   1.000
_cell.length_c   1.000
_cell.angle_alpha   90.00
_cell.angle_beta   90.00
_cell.angle_gamma   90.00
#
_symmetry.space_group_name_H-M   'P 1'
#
loop_
_entity.id
_entity.type
_entity.pdbx_description
1 polymer ?
#
loop_
_entity_poly.entity_id
_entity_poly.type
_entity_poly.pdbx_seq_one_letter_code
_entity_poly.pdbx_strand_id
1 'polypeptide(L)'
;MFSELIEQIQKEVWQEKDYREVLKKLARDESVSYYSLEPQAKLLLFKDRVLIPRNAENQHNILQKCHDSPLAGHPGQEKTLKLIKRDFYWAGMNQFIKDYVSSCQQCSINKNIHQKKFGLLKPLQIPSGPCNYLSMDFITQFPLSNNFDSILVVVDRFSKMEIFIPAYGTITSVDLAQIFI
;
A
#
# COMPACT_ATOMS: atom_id res chain seq x y z
N MET A 1 -24.28 -13.58 6.98
CA MET A 1 -23.25 -12.57 6.61
C MET A 1 -22.36 -13.03 5.44
N PHE A 2 -22.13 -14.31 5.23
CA PHE A 2 -21.32 -14.88 4.14
C PHE A 2 -22.11 -15.74 3.14
N SER A 3 -23.45 -15.87 3.27
CA SER A 3 -24.27 -16.79 2.47
C SER A 3 -24.16 -16.54 0.96
N GLU A 4 -24.37 -15.32 0.53
CA GLU A 4 -24.26 -14.94 -0.90
C GLU A 4 -22.86 -15.14 -1.46
N LEU A 5 -21.83 -14.80 -0.67
CA LEU A 5 -20.43 -15.01 -1.05
C LEU A 5 -20.09 -16.50 -1.18
N ILE A 6 -20.63 -17.34 -0.31
CA ILE A 6 -20.43 -18.78 -0.35
C ILE A 6 -21.06 -19.39 -1.61
N GLU A 7 -22.27 -18.96 -1.98
CA GLU A 7 -22.93 -19.40 -3.22
C GLU A 7 -22.15 -18.96 -4.48
N GLN A 8 -21.60 -17.76 -4.46
CA GLN A 8 -20.77 -17.25 -5.56
C GLN A 8 -19.48 -18.05 -5.68
N ILE A 9 -18.76 -18.27 -4.58
CA ILE A 9 -17.53 -19.07 -4.53
C ILE A 9 -17.81 -20.50 -5.04
N GLN A 10 -18.91 -21.11 -4.63
CA GLN A 10 -19.31 -22.42 -5.10
C GLN A 10 -19.42 -22.50 -6.62
N LYS A 11 -20.16 -21.58 -7.24
CA LYS A 11 -20.34 -21.52 -8.68
C LYS A 11 -19.02 -21.38 -9.43
N GLU A 12 -18.12 -20.50 -8.92
CA GLU A 12 -16.83 -20.22 -9.54
C GLU A 12 -15.86 -21.40 -9.45
N VAL A 13 -15.77 -22.05 -8.28
CA VAL A 13 -14.91 -23.26 -8.10
C VAL A 13 -15.29 -24.38 -9.07
N TRP A 14 -16.58 -24.56 -9.32
CA TRP A 14 -17.05 -25.58 -10.27
C TRP A 14 -16.74 -25.22 -11.74
N GLN A 15 -16.56 -23.96 -12.05
CA GLN A 15 -16.22 -23.48 -13.40
C GLN A 15 -14.72 -23.47 -13.68
N GLU A 16 -13.88 -23.38 -12.63
CA GLU A 16 -12.44 -23.26 -12.76
C GLU A 16 -11.79 -24.59 -13.18
N LYS A 17 -10.99 -24.55 -14.24
CA LYS A 17 -10.38 -25.75 -14.85
C LYS A 17 -9.49 -26.49 -13.87
N ASP A 18 -8.74 -25.78 -13.06
CA ASP A 18 -7.75 -26.32 -12.13
C ASP A 18 -8.39 -27.21 -11.05
N TYR A 19 -9.61 -26.92 -10.64
CA TYR A 19 -10.32 -27.68 -9.61
C TYR A 19 -11.31 -28.71 -10.16
N ARG A 20 -11.63 -28.64 -11.45
CA ARG A 20 -12.61 -29.55 -12.08
C ARG A 20 -12.21 -31.02 -11.99
N GLU A 21 -10.90 -31.30 -12.13
CA GLU A 21 -10.41 -32.70 -11.99
C GLU A 21 -10.46 -33.18 -10.56
N VAL A 22 -10.10 -32.31 -9.61
CA VAL A 22 -10.17 -32.60 -8.16
C VAL A 22 -11.63 -32.90 -7.77
N LEU A 23 -12.55 -32.07 -8.21
CA LEU A 23 -13.99 -32.24 -7.98
C LEU A 23 -14.53 -33.55 -8.56
N LYS A 24 -14.11 -33.92 -9.78
CA LYS A 24 -14.50 -35.19 -10.41
C LYS A 24 -14.01 -36.41 -9.65
N LYS A 25 -12.77 -36.36 -9.12
CA LYS A 25 -12.22 -37.45 -8.31
C LYS A 25 -12.95 -37.57 -6.97
N LEU A 26 -13.17 -36.46 -6.28
CA LEU A 26 -13.92 -36.43 -5.02
C LEU A 26 -15.38 -36.89 -5.20
N ALA A 27 -16.02 -36.59 -6.32
CA ALA A 27 -17.37 -37.06 -6.64
C ALA A 27 -17.45 -38.55 -6.90
N ARG A 28 -16.32 -39.26 -7.12
CA ARG A 28 -16.19 -40.72 -7.26
C ARG A 28 -15.72 -41.38 -5.98
N ASP A 29 -15.75 -40.69 -4.85
CA ASP A 29 -15.21 -41.14 -3.56
C ASP A 29 -13.69 -41.47 -3.59
N GLU A 30 -12.95 -40.93 -4.57
CA GLU A 30 -11.51 -41.06 -4.61
C GLU A 30 -10.89 -40.01 -3.67
N SER A 31 -10.02 -40.44 -2.75
CA SER A 31 -9.31 -39.55 -1.86
C SER A 31 -8.27 -38.72 -2.62
N VAL A 32 -8.34 -37.39 -2.52
CA VAL A 32 -7.34 -36.47 -3.05
C VAL A 32 -6.63 -35.78 -1.89
N SER A 33 -5.30 -35.90 -1.82
CA SER A 33 -4.51 -35.32 -0.73
C SER A 33 -4.86 -33.87 -0.45
N TYR A 34 -5.22 -33.60 0.80
CA TYR A 34 -5.57 -32.25 1.32
C TYR A 34 -6.89 -31.66 0.85
N TYR A 35 -7.62 -32.28 -0.09
CA TYR A 35 -8.91 -31.79 -0.56
C TYR A 35 -10.04 -32.64 -0.02
N SER A 36 -11.13 -32.00 0.36
CA SER A 36 -12.39 -32.63 0.74
C SER A 36 -13.56 -31.83 0.18
N LEU A 37 -14.70 -32.49 0.02
CA LEU A 37 -15.95 -31.86 -0.41
C LEU A 37 -16.92 -31.86 0.76
N GLU A 38 -17.42 -30.67 1.11
CA GLU A 38 -18.48 -30.57 2.12
C GLU A 38 -19.83 -30.97 1.50
N PRO A 39 -20.49 -32.04 2.01
CA PRO A 39 -21.66 -32.61 1.33
C PRO A 39 -22.86 -31.66 1.28
N GLN A 40 -23.08 -30.87 2.34
CA GLN A 40 -24.25 -29.99 2.46
C GLN A 40 -24.11 -28.74 1.59
N ALA A 41 -22.98 -28.06 1.68
CA ALA A 41 -22.76 -26.81 0.95
C ALA A 41 -22.04 -27.02 -0.39
N LYS A 42 -21.66 -28.25 -0.76
CA LYS A 42 -20.90 -28.57 -1.99
C LYS A 42 -19.67 -27.66 -2.20
N LEU A 43 -19.01 -27.32 -1.09
CA LEU A 43 -17.81 -26.48 -1.10
C LEU A 43 -16.56 -27.35 -1.18
N LEU A 44 -15.61 -26.92 -2.00
CA LEU A 44 -14.29 -27.54 -2.04
C LEU A 44 -13.46 -26.99 -0.87
N LEU A 45 -12.99 -27.89 -0.03
CA LEU A 45 -12.15 -27.57 1.11
C LEU A 45 -10.71 -27.97 0.84
N PHE A 46 -9.77 -27.15 1.30
CA PHE A 46 -8.35 -27.47 1.36
C PHE A 46 -7.88 -27.44 2.82
N LYS A 47 -7.55 -28.62 3.39
CA LYS A 47 -7.21 -28.77 4.81
C LYS A 47 -8.27 -28.17 5.72
N ASP A 48 -9.52 -28.58 5.53
CA ASP A 48 -10.71 -28.16 6.28
C ASP A 48 -11.03 -26.65 6.21
N ARG A 49 -10.51 -25.95 5.18
CA ARG A 49 -10.80 -24.54 4.92
C ARG A 49 -11.41 -24.36 3.54
N VAL A 50 -12.36 -23.45 3.44
CA VAL A 50 -13.02 -23.15 2.16
C VAL A 50 -12.00 -22.64 1.14
N LEU A 51 -11.88 -23.36 0.03
CA LEU A 51 -11.00 -22.96 -1.07
C LEU A 51 -11.63 -21.80 -1.84
N ILE A 52 -10.89 -20.69 -1.95
CA ILE A 52 -11.29 -19.52 -2.72
C ILE A 52 -10.60 -19.57 -4.08
N PRO A 53 -11.36 -19.48 -5.18
CA PRO A 53 -10.78 -19.42 -6.53
C PRO A 53 -9.87 -18.21 -6.69
N ARG A 54 -9.04 -18.22 -7.75
CA ARG A 54 -8.13 -17.11 -8.08
C ARG A 54 -8.86 -15.87 -8.62
N ASN A 55 -10.04 -15.60 -8.07
CA ASN A 55 -10.82 -14.41 -8.39
C ASN A 55 -10.53 -13.31 -7.37
N ALA A 56 -9.97 -12.19 -7.85
CA ALA A 56 -9.63 -11.05 -7.02
C ALA A 56 -10.85 -10.46 -6.30
N GLU A 57 -12.03 -10.53 -6.90
CA GLU A 57 -13.27 -9.99 -6.33
C GLU A 57 -13.67 -10.72 -5.04
N ASN A 58 -13.69 -12.05 -5.05
CA ASN A 58 -14.01 -12.82 -3.85
C ASN A 58 -12.98 -12.62 -2.73
N GLN A 59 -11.70 -12.56 -3.08
CA GLN A 59 -10.62 -12.28 -2.13
C GLN A 59 -10.79 -10.90 -1.50
N HIS A 60 -11.13 -9.88 -2.29
CA HIS A 60 -11.42 -8.52 -1.80
C HIS A 60 -12.65 -8.49 -0.90
N ASN A 61 -13.74 -9.16 -1.28
CA ASN A 61 -14.96 -9.22 -0.48
C ASN A 61 -14.71 -9.84 0.90
N ILE A 62 -13.85 -10.86 0.98
CA ILE A 62 -13.44 -11.43 2.27
C ILE A 62 -12.65 -10.42 3.09
N LEU A 63 -11.71 -9.70 2.46
CA LEU A 63 -10.89 -8.70 3.14
C LEU A 63 -11.71 -7.50 3.62
N GLN A 64 -12.65 -7.01 2.82
CA GLN A 64 -13.57 -5.96 3.26
C GLN A 64 -14.34 -6.38 4.52
N LYS A 65 -14.84 -7.62 4.57
CA LYS A 65 -15.55 -8.12 5.75
C LYS A 65 -14.64 -8.34 6.96
N CYS A 66 -13.42 -8.84 6.75
CA CYS A 66 -12.51 -9.22 7.83
C CYS A 66 -11.53 -8.10 8.26
N HIS A 67 -11.42 -7.02 7.47
CA HIS A 67 -10.52 -5.90 7.76
C HIS A 67 -11.25 -4.56 7.80
N ASP A 68 -11.99 -4.19 6.72
CA ASP A 68 -12.56 -2.84 6.57
C ASP A 68 -13.90 -2.66 7.30
N SER A 69 -14.61 -3.73 7.58
CA SER A 69 -15.91 -3.60 8.23
C SER A 69 -15.78 -2.94 9.62
N PRO A 70 -16.77 -2.15 10.05
CA PRO A 70 -16.76 -1.54 11.39
C PRO A 70 -16.61 -2.56 12.52
N LEU A 71 -17.15 -3.78 12.33
CA LEU A 71 -17.03 -4.87 13.31
C LEU A 71 -15.61 -5.44 13.37
N ALA A 72 -14.89 -5.45 12.25
CA ALA A 72 -13.50 -5.91 12.21
C ALA A 72 -12.55 -4.87 12.82
N GLY A 73 -12.82 -3.58 12.63
CA GLY A 73 -12.08 -2.48 13.24
C GLY A 73 -10.64 -2.37 12.74
N HIS A 74 -10.40 -2.67 11.47
CA HIS A 74 -9.09 -2.58 10.81
C HIS A 74 -7.96 -3.31 11.58
N PRO A 75 -8.03 -4.62 11.80
CA PRO A 75 -6.99 -5.36 12.53
C PRO A 75 -5.67 -5.30 11.77
N GLY A 76 -4.55 -5.50 12.46
CA GLY A 76 -3.22 -5.57 11.85
C GLY A 76 -3.05 -6.80 10.95
N GLN A 77 -1.98 -6.83 10.14
CA GLN A 77 -1.71 -7.88 9.16
C GLN A 77 -1.82 -9.30 9.75
N GLU A 78 -1.18 -9.55 10.89
CA GLU A 78 -1.20 -10.87 11.53
C GLU A 78 -2.58 -11.30 12.01
N LYS A 79 -3.34 -10.35 12.61
CA LYS A 79 -4.70 -10.65 13.10
C LYS A 79 -5.64 -10.90 11.94
N THR A 80 -5.60 -10.07 10.89
CA THR A 80 -6.38 -10.27 9.65
C THR A 80 -6.06 -11.63 9.02
N LEU A 81 -4.78 -11.96 8.90
CA LEU A 81 -4.33 -13.24 8.37
C LEU A 81 -4.83 -14.42 9.19
N LYS A 82 -4.73 -14.38 10.52
CA LYS A 82 -5.22 -15.43 11.40
C LYS A 82 -6.73 -15.62 11.29
N LEU A 83 -7.47 -14.51 11.21
CA LEU A 83 -8.92 -14.53 11.08
C LEU A 83 -9.34 -15.20 9.77
N ILE A 84 -8.74 -14.81 8.65
CA ILE A 84 -9.08 -15.37 7.34
C ILE A 84 -8.61 -16.83 7.22
N LYS A 85 -7.41 -17.16 7.70
CA LYS A 85 -6.86 -18.52 7.67
C LYS A 85 -7.66 -19.55 8.45
N ARG A 86 -8.47 -19.14 9.37
CA ARG A 86 -9.32 -20.05 10.12
C ARG A 86 -10.32 -20.75 9.22
N ASP A 87 -10.93 -19.99 8.31
CA ASP A 87 -12.08 -20.42 7.53
C ASP A 87 -11.80 -20.55 6.03
N PHE A 88 -10.82 -19.82 5.50
CA PHE A 88 -10.55 -19.70 4.07
C PHE A 88 -9.11 -20.04 3.68
N TYR A 89 -8.94 -20.45 2.43
CA TYR A 89 -7.62 -20.70 1.84
C TYR A 89 -7.60 -20.32 0.36
N TRP A 90 -6.51 -19.66 -0.07
CA TRP A 90 -6.13 -19.49 -1.48
C TRP A 90 -4.62 -19.40 -1.62
N ALA A 91 -4.10 -19.71 -2.81
CA ALA A 91 -2.67 -19.63 -3.09
C ALA A 91 -2.17 -18.18 -3.03
N GLY A 92 -1.09 -17.95 -2.29
CA GLY A 92 -0.51 -16.59 -2.13
C GLY A 92 -1.23 -15.68 -1.12
N MET A 93 -2.19 -16.19 -0.35
CA MET A 93 -3.00 -15.39 0.57
C MET A 93 -2.17 -14.58 1.57
N ASN A 94 -1.01 -15.07 2.01
CA ASN A 94 -0.19 -14.37 2.98
C ASN A 94 0.30 -13.03 2.45
N GLN A 95 0.84 -13.02 1.23
CA GLN A 95 1.33 -11.80 0.60
C GLN A 95 0.18 -10.89 0.21
N PHE A 96 -0.89 -11.44 -0.36
CA PHE A 96 -2.08 -10.68 -0.76
C PHE A 96 -2.69 -9.91 0.41
N ILE A 97 -2.88 -10.58 1.57
CA ILE A 97 -3.41 -9.94 2.77
C ILE A 97 -2.45 -8.88 3.32
N LYS A 98 -1.14 -9.16 3.29
CA LYS A 98 -0.12 -8.20 3.73
C LYS A 98 -0.16 -6.92 2.90
N ASP A 99 -0.21 -7.05 1.58
CA ASP A 99 -0.24 -5.93 0.65
C ASP A 99 -1.52 -5.11 0.81
N TYR A 100 -2.67 -5.78 0.93
CA TYR A 100 -3.96 -5.13 1.18
C TYR A 100 -3.96 -4.30 2.47
N VAL A 101 -3.55 -4.89 3.59
CA VAL A 101 -3.53 -4.18 4.88
C VAL A 101 -2.50 -3.06 4.89
N SER A 102 -1.38 -3.20 4.17
CA SER A 102 -0.36 -2.16 4.05
C SER A 102 -0.85 -0.95 3.24
N SER A 103 -1.68 -1.17 2.22
CA SER A 103 -2.25 -0.12 1.38
C SER A 103 -3.50 0.53 1.98
N CYS A 104 -3.99 0.06 3.12
CA CYS A 104 -5.19 0.59 3.74
C CYS A 104 -4.96 2.02 4.27
N GLN A 105 -5.65 3.01 3.70
CA GLN A 105 -5.54 4.41 4.09
C GLN A 105 -5.94 4.65 5.55
N GLN A 106 -7.03 4.03 6.00
CA GLN A 106 -7.49 4.15 7.38
C GLN A 106 -6.44 3.65 8.38
N CYS A 107 -5.80 2.51 8.07
CA CYS A 107 -4.70 2.01 8.89
C CYS A 107 -3.48 2.94 8.87
N SER A 108 -3.15 3.51 7.71
CA SER A 108 -2.01 4.40 7.56
C SER A 108 -2.17 5.71 8.33
N ILE A 109 -3.39 6.27 8.36
CA ILE A 109 -3.67 7.54 9.04
C ILE A 109 -3.83 7.33 10.55
N ASN A 110 -4.53 6.28 10.98
CA ASN A 110 -4.99 6.15 12.36
C ASN A 110 -4.09 5.28 13.26
N LYS A 111 -3.22 4.44 12.67
CA LYS A 111 -2.34 3.59 13.48
C LYS A 111 -1.01 4.27 13.79
N ASN A 112 -0.58 4.14 15.04
CA ASN A 112 0.75 4.60 15.44
C ASN A 112 1.84 3.91 14.63
N ILE A 113 2.76 4.71 14.10
CA ILE A 113 3.93 4.21 13.38
C ILE A 113 4.95 3.73 14.40
N HIS A 114 5.20 2.43 14.44
CA HIS A 114 6.25 1.83 15.28
C HIS A 114 7.64 1.98 14.63
N GLN A 115 8.01 3.21 14.28
CA GLN A 115 9.37 3.49 13.80
C GLN A 115 10.34 3.56 15.00
N LYS A 116 11.57 3.13 14.77
CA LYS A 116 12.66 3.41 15.71
C LYS A 116 12.80 4.92 15.86
N LYS A 117 13.14 5.37 17.05
CA LYS A 117 13.44 6.79 17.29
C LYS A 117 14.48 7.26 16.28
N PHE A 118 14.25 8.45 15.73
CA PHE A 118 15.25 9.07 14.86
C PHE A 118 16.58 9.16 15.61
N GLY A 119 17.67 8.96 14.89
CA GLY A 119 19.02 9.17 15.44
C GLY A 119 19.27 10.63 15.82
N LEU A 120 20.39 10.90 16.42
CA LEU A 120 20.81 12.28 16.70
C LEU A 120 20.94 13.07 15.40
N LEU A 121 20.63 14.36 15.48
CA LEU A 121 20.83 15.28 14.36
C LEU A 121 22.30 15.22 13.91
N LYS A 122 22.52 14.95 12.62
CA LYS A 122 23.84 14.99 12.02
C LYS A 122 24.00 16.36 11.33
N PRO A 123 24.72 17.29 11.94
CA PRO A 123 24.86 18.64 11.37
C PRO A 123 25.61 18.59 10.04
N LEU A 124 25.30 19.51 9.17
CA LEU A 124 26.04 19.72 7.93
C LEU A 124 27.43 20.26 8.24
N GLN A 125 28.39 19.93 7.38
CA GLN A 125 29.75 20.47 7.53
C GLN A 125 29.75 22.00 7.48
N ILE A 126 30.57 22.60 8.35
CA ILE A 126 30.77 24.04 8.38
C ILE A 126 31.68 24.40 7.20
N PRO A 127 31.27 25.32 6.31
CA PRO A 127 32.10 25.78 5.22
C PRO A 127 33.41 26.40 5.70
N SER A 128 34.49 26.22 4.94
CA SER A 128 35.80 26.76 5.27
C SER A 128 35.98 28.25 4.89
N GLY A 129 35.06 28.80 4.08
CA GLY A 129 35.10 30.19 3.65
C GLY A 129 33.82 30.61 2.91
N PRO A 130 33.71 31.92 2.60
CA PRO A 130 32.55 32.47 1.89
C PRO A 130 32.37 31.81 0.51
N CYS A 131 31.12 31.70 0.07
CA CYS A 131 30.71 31.15 -1.23
C CYS A 131 31.12 29.71 -1.55
N ASN A 132 31.73 28.97 -0.60
CA ASN A 132 32.09 27.57 -0.80
C ASN A 132 30.86 26.65 -0.81
N TYR A 133 29.84 26.98 -0.03
CA TYR A 133 28.59 26.23 0.07
C TYR A 133 27.41 27.17 0.09
N LEU A 134 26.58 27.09 -0.95
CA LEU A 134 25.35 27.86 -1.07
C LEU A 134 24.14 26.97 -0.78
N SER A 135 23.15 27.53 -0.14
CA SER A 135 21.81 26.93 -0.04
C SER A 135 20.86 27.76 -0.88
N MET A 136 19.95 27.10 -1.60
CA MET A 136 18.97 27.73 -2.46
C MET A 136 17.59 27.21 -2.12
N ASP A 137 16.61 28.10 -2.12
CA ASP A 137 15.21 27.75 -1.94
C ASP A 137 14.31 28.71 -2.72
N PHE A 138 13.09 28.25 -3.06
CA PHE A 138 12.07 29.08 -3.70
C PHE A 138 10.94 29.38 -2.73
N ILE A 139 10.62 30.64 -2.58
CA ILE A 139 9.38 31.07 -1.95
C ILE A 139 8.40 31.40 -3.08
N THR A 140 7.32 30.62 -3.17
CA THR A 140 6.36 30.65 -4.28
C THR A 140 5.00 31.18 -3.83
N GLN A 141 4.08 31.37 -4.80
CA GLN A 141 2.69 31.79 -4.57
C GLN A 141 2.53 33.20 -4.03
N PHE A 142 3.43 34.12 -4.37
CA PHE A 142 3.21 35.54 -4.16
C PHE A 142 2.19 36.10 -5.16
N PRO A 143 1.49 37.17 -4.81
CA PRO A 143 0.75 37.96 -5.79
C PRO A 143 1.67 38.44 -6.92
N LEU A 144 1.17 38.37 -8.17
CA LEU A 144 1.94 38.77 -9.34
C LEU A 144 2.38 40.22 -9.22
N SER A 145 3.68 40.47 -9.28
CA SER A 145 4.30 41.80 -9.26
C SER A 145 5.39 41.87 -10.32
N ASN A 146 5.30 42.80 -11.26
CA ASN A 146 6.23 42.97 -12.39
C ASN A 146 6.52 41.65 -13.15
N ASN A 147 5.49 40.81 -13.33
CA ASN A 147 5.53 39.45 -13.93
C ASN A 147 6.27 38.38 -13.09
N PHE A 148 6.58 38.66 -11.84
CA PHE A 148 7.15 37.66 -10.92
C PHE A 148 6.13 37.26 -9.87
N ASP A 149 6.09 35.99 -9.53
CA ASP A 149 5.21 35.38 -8.50
C ASP A 149 5.99 34.56 -7.49
N SER A 150 7.30 34.53 -7.60
CA SER A 150 8.20 33.75 -6.79
C SER A 150 9.51 34.47 -6.52
N ILE A 151 10.20 34.09 -5.47
CA ILE A 151 11.52 34.60 -5.12
C ILE A 151 12.48 33.42 -4.96
N LEU A 152 13.60 33.41 -5.67
CA LEU A 152 14.72 32.56 -5.39
C LEU A 152 15.57 33.19 -4.28
N VAL A 153 15.75 32.47 -3.21
CA VAL A 153 16.62 32.83 -2.09
C VAL A 153 17.91 32.05 -2.16
N VAL A 154 19.03 32.73 -2.21
CA VAL A 154 20.37 32.12 -2.19
C VAL A 154 21.09 32.58 -0.93
N VAL A 155 21.52 31.59 -0.11
CA VAL A 155 22.18 31.87 1.18
C VAL A 155 23.59 31.27 1.17
N ASP A 156 24.59 32.10 1.40
CA ASP A 156 25.92 31.63 1.71
C ASP A 156 25.94 31.02 3.12
N ARG A 157 26.26 29.75 3.21
CA ARG A 157 26.23 29.02 4.50
C ARG A 157 27.30 29.45 5.46
N PHE A 158 28.38 30.11 5.02
CA PHE A 158 29.46 30.60 5.87
C PHE A 158 29.11 31.98 6.45
N SER A 159 28.94 32.99 5.60
CA SER A 159 28.69 34.39 6.00
C SER A 159 27.26 34.66 6.40
N LYS A 160 26.32 33.79 6.03
CA LYS A 160 24.86 33.97 6.14
C LYS A 160 24.33 35.15 5.28
N MET A 161 25.12 35.62 4.33
CA MET A 161 24.65 36.61 3.35
C MET A 161 23.55 35.98 2.47
N GLU A 162 22.51 36.75 2.25
CA GLU A 162 21.33 36.36 1.49
C GLU A 162 21.19 37.21 0.23
N ILE A 163 20.83 36.57 -0.89
CA ILE A 163 20.51 37.22 -2.16
C ILE A 163 19.10 36.81 -2.54
N PHE A 164 18.25 37.79 -2.80
CA PHE A 164 16.87 37.58 -3.25
C PHE A 164 16.76 37.90 -4.72
N ILE A 165 16.33 36.96 -5.52
CA ILE A 165 16.21 37.09 -6.97
C ILE A 165 14.74 36.88 -7.36
N PRO A 166 14.08 37.85 -8.04
CA PRO A 166 12.74 37.65 -8.54
C PRO A 166 12.69 36.49 -9.55
N ALA A 167 11.69 35.62 -9.40
CA ALA A 167 11.50 34.45 -10.22
C ALA A 167 10.02 34.25 -10.57
N TYR A 168 9.76 33.34 -11.51
CA TYR A 168 8.39 32.90 -11.81
C TYR A 168 8.22 31.43 -11.41
N GLY A 169 7.03 31.02 -11.06
CA GLY A 169 6.71 29.62 -10.68
C GLY A 169 6.97 28.61 -11.78
N THR A 170 7.14 29.05 -13.04
CA THR A 170 7.45 28.22 -14.21
C THR A 170 8.94 28.19 -14.57
N ILE A 171 9.83 28.75 -13.74
CA ILE A 171 11.28 28.80 -14.01
C ILE A 171 11.82 27.38 -14.20
N THR A 172 12.62 27.20 -15.26
CA THR A 172 13.26 25.91 -15.56
C THR A 172 14.67 25.81 -14.94
N SER A 173 15.22 24.61 -14.88
CA SER A 173 16.61 24.40 -14.43
C SER A 173 17.64 25.09 -15.31
N VAL A 174 17.33 25.29 -16.61
CA VAL A 174 18.18 26.02 -17.55
C VAL A 174 18.17 27.51 -17.23
N ASP A 175 16.99 28.09 -17.01
CA ASP A 175 16.85 29.50 -16.62
C ASP A 175 17.55 29.76 -15.29
N LEU A 176 17.42 28.85 -14.33
CA LEU A 176 18.09 28.90 -13.04
C LEU A 176 19.62 28.93 -13.21
N ALA A 177 20.16 28.06 -14.08
CA ALA A 177 21.60 28.02 -14.33
C ALA A 177 22.13 29.35 -14.92
N GLN A 178 21.34 30.02 -15.75
CA GLN A 178 21.73 31.33 -16.33
C GLN A 178 21.82 32.46 -15.29
N ILE A 179 21.11 32.33 -14.17
CA ILE A 179 21.17 33.33 -13.07
C ILE A 179 22.52 33.24 -12.34
N PHE A 180 23.23 32.10 -12.42
CA PHE A 180 24.50 31.83 -11.72
C PHE A 180 25.75 32.00 -12.61
N ILE A 181 25.56 32.33 -13.89
CA ILE A 181 26.68 32.62 -14.81
C ILE A 181 26.97 34.11 -14.87
#